data_93ec749813520526e54d0d1b38fd9c89
#
_entry.id   93ec749813520526e54d0d1b38fd9c89
#
_cell.length_a   1.000
_cell.length_b   1.000
_cell.length_c   1.000
_cell.angle_alpha   90.00
_cell.angle_beta   90.00
_cell.angle_gamma   90.00
#
_symmetry.space_group_name_H-M   'P 1'
#
loop_
_entity.id
_entity.type
_entity.pdbx_description
1 polymer ?
#
loop_
_entity_poly.entity_id
_entity_poly.type
_entity_poly.pdbx_seq_one_letter_code
_entity_poly.pdbx_strand_id
1 'polypeptide(L)'
;LAGMMMLAMSANVKAQTFEVDLSKQNPKSYAVEVPDGNYKVTVVLGSKKKAAKTVVRAEARRLMVDEISTKKGKFQTVQFIVNKRSPKISDKMNVRIKPREKGTPDWDDKLTLDFYGAAPAVKQVKIERDTTATTIFLCGNSTVVDQAHEPYASWGQMIPRWFGPEVAI
;
A
#
# COMPACT_ATOMS: atom_id res chain seq x y z
N LEU A 1 25.71 -37.78 -27.07
CA LEU A 1 25.29 -37.18 -25.78
C LEU A 1 25.54 -35.65 -25.85
N ALA A 2 24.51 -34.88 -26.19
CA ALA A 2 24.56 -33.43 -26.17
C ALA A 2 24.00 -32.94 -24.81
N GLY A 3 24.88 -32.41 -23.96
CA GLY A 3 24.52 -31.82 -22.69
C GLY A 3 23.86 -30.45 -22.92
N MET A 4 22.59 -30.35 -22.61
CA MET A 4 21.85 -29.09 -22.61
C MET A 4 22.17 -28.30 -21.31
N MET A 5 23.01 -27.29 -21.45
CA MET A 5 23.36 -26.39 -20.35
C MET A 5 22.20 -25.40 -20.12
N MET A 6 21.42 -25.63 -19.09
CA MET A 6 20.37 -24.70 -18.66
C MET A 6 21.04 -23.51 -17.99
N LEU A 7 21.11 -22.37 -18.68
CA LEU A 7 21.49 -21.10 -18.09
C LEU A 7 20.31 -20.61 -17.25
N ALA A 8 20.42 -20.72 -15.95
CA ALA A 8 19.49 -20.04 -15.04
C ALA A 8 19.78 -18.52 -15.10
N MET A 9 18.99 -17.81 -15.88
CA MET A 9 18.95 -16.35 -15.78
C MET A 9 18.29 -15.97 -14.44
N SER A 10 19.10 -15.66 -13.44
CA SER A 10 18.64 -14.93 -12.28
C SER A 10 18.26 -13.53 -12.77
N ALA A 11 16.98 -13.28 -12.92
CA ALA A 11 16.48 -11.91 -13.12
C ALA A 11 16.86 -11.10 -11.87
N ASN A 12 17.88 -10.26 -11.99
CA ASN A 12 18.16 -9.22 -11.05
C ASN A 12 16.95 -8.27 -11.03
N VAL A 13 16.01 -8.49 -10.10
CA VAL A 13 14.95 -7.51 -9.80
C VAL A 13 15.67 -6.33 -9.16
N LYS A 14 16.08 -5.35 -9.98
CA LYS A 14 16.56 -4.06 -9.47
C LYS A 14 15.54 -3.59 -8.45
N ALA A 15 16.03 -3.17 -7.28
CA ALA A 15 15.21 -2.55 -6.26
C ALA A 15 14.45 -1.36 -6.88
N GLN A 16 13.17 -1.55 -7.17
CA GLN A 16 12.35 -0.53 -7.81
C GLN A 16 11.95 0.47 -6.71
N THR A 17 12.42 1.69 -6.84
CA THR A 17 12.13 2.80 -5.93
C THR A 17 11.36 3.86 -6.69
N PHE A 18 10.24 4.28 -6.13
CA PHE A 18 9.45 5.42 -6.58
C PHE A 18 9.48 6.51 -5.51
N GLU A 19 9.77 7.73 -5.92
CA GLU A 19 9.80 8.88 -5.01
C GLU A 19 9.16 10.09 -5.68
N VAL A 20 8.22 10.73 -4.98
CA VAL A 20 7.47 11.86 -5.52
C VAL A 20 7.26 12.95 -4.47
N ASP A 21 7.48 14.21 -4.84
CA ASP A 21 7.11 15.39 -4.06
C ASP A 21 5.67 15.78 -4.40
N LEU A 22 4.78 15.68 -3.42
CA LEU A 22 3.36 16.00 -3.54
C LEU A 22 3.00 17.35 -2.91
N SER A 23 3.97 18.11 -2.42
CA SER A 23 3.77 19.35 -1.65
C SER A 23 3.02 20.45 -2.41
N LYS A 24 3.12 20.45 -3.74
CA LYS A 24 2.43 21.44 -4.61
C LYS A 24 1.02 20.98 -5.00
N GLN A 25 0.81 19.67 -5.18
CA GLN A 25 -0.44 19.09 -5.68
C GLN A 25 -1.41 18.78 -4.55
N ASN A 26 -0.90 18.31 -3.39
CA ASN A 26 -1.66 17.83 -2.26
C ASN A 26 -2.84 16.93 -2.69
N PRO A 27 -2.57 15.85 -3.42
CA PRO A 27 -3.61 15.00 -3.98
C PRO A 27 -4.35 14.25 -2.87
N LYS A 28 -5.59 13.84 -3.15
CA LYS A 28 -6.34 12.94 -2.26
C LYS A 28 -5.89 11.49 -2.38
N SER A 29 -5.28 11.13 -3.49
CA SER A 29 -4.81 9.78 -3.79
C SER A 29 -3.52 9.82 -4.62
N TYR A 30 -2.67 8.80 -4.46
CA TYR A 30 -1.49 8.55 -5.27
C TYR A 30 -1.42 7.06 -5.59
N ALA A 31 -1.24 6.72 -6.85
CA ALA A 31 -1.13 5.33 -7.29
C ALA A 31 0.05 5.17 -8.25
N VAL A 32 0.72 4.02 -8.20
CA VAL A 32 1.83 3.65 -9.08
C VAL A 32 1.76 2.18 -9.44
N GLU A 33 2.00 1.84 -10.70
CA GLU A 33 2.07 0.45 -11.17
C GLU A 33 3.30 -0.25 -10.60
N VAL A 34 3.07 -1.39 -9.95
CA VAL A 34 4.13 -2.20 -9.35
C VAL A 34 3.79 -3.68 -9.41
N PRO A 35 4.79 -4.57 -9.55
CA PRO A 35 4.59 -6.02 -9.44
C PRO A 35 4.03 -6.44 -8.08
N ASP A 36 3.47 -7.64 -7.99
CA ASP A 36 3.03 -8.22 -6.72
C ASP A 36 4.18 -8.35 -5.71
N GLY A 37 3.88 -8.06 -4.45
CA GLY A 37 4.81 -8.21 -3.32
C GLY A 37 4.67 -7.14 -2.26
N ASN A 38 5.63 -7.13 -1.34
CA ASN A 38 5.67 -6.16 -0.26
C ASN A 38 6.44 -4.90 -0.68
N TYR A 39 5.93 -3.77 -0.22
CA TYR A 39 6.53 -2.45 -0.45
C TYR A 39 6.61 -1.65 0.83
N LYS A 40 7.81 -1.21 1.17
CA LYS A 40 8.03 -0.22 2.22
C LYS A 40 7.61 1.14 1.70
N VAL A 41 6.63 1.72 2.35
CA VAL A 41 6.12 3.04 2.04
C VAL A 41 6.58 4.01 3.13
N THR A 42 7.26 5.07 2.71
CA THR A 42 7.63 6.20 3.58
C THR A 42 6.84 7.42 3.14
N VAL A 43 6.07 7.99 4.06
CA VAL A 43 5.25 9.18 3.80
C VAL A 43 5.70 10.31 4.72
N VAL A 44 5.94 11.49 4.16
CA VAL A 44 6.19 12.72 4.91
C VAL A 44 4.91 13.54 4.94
N LEU A 45 4.27 13.58 6.10
CA LEU A 45 3.01 14.28 6.35
C LEU A 45 3.26 15.70 6.85
N GLY A 46 2.40 16.64 6.46
CA GLY A 46 2.46 18.03 6.88
C GLY A 46 2.55 19.03 5.74
N SER A 47 2.43 20.33 6.07
CA SER A 47 2.45 21.42 5.11
C SER A 47 3.23 22.63 5.63
N LYS A 48 4.00 23.28 4.75
CA LYS A 48 4.63 24.57 5.05
C LYS A 48 3.60 25.68 5.27
N LYS A 49 2.42 25.56 4.65
CA LYS A 49 1.44 26.66 4.54
C LYS A 49 0.36 26.62 5.63
N LYS A 50 -0.02 25.42 6.12
CA LYS A 50 -1.12 25.23 7.07
C LYS A 50 -0.87 24.08 8.04
N ALA A 51 -1.59 24.04 9.15
CA ALA A 51 -1.69 22.85 9.97
C ALA A 51 -2.44 21.76 9.21
N ALA A 52 -2.15 20.49 9.50
CA ALA A 52 -2.75 19.36 8.81
C ALA A 52 -3.20 18.28 9.79
N LYS A 53 -4.21 17.50 9.36
CA LYS A 53 -4.71 16.29 10.00
C LYS A 53 -4.89 15.26 8.92
N THR A 54 -4.03 14.23 8.93
CA THR A 54 -3.92 13.29 7.83
C THR A 54 -4.02 11.85 8.34
N VAL A 55 -4.89 11.07 7.70
CA VAL A 55 -5.02 9.62 7.80
C VAL A 55 -4.48 9.04 6.51
N VAL A 56 -3.74 7.94 6.56
CA VAL A 56 -3.25 7.24 5.34
C VAL A 56 -3.90 5.87 5.26
N ARG A 57 -4.51 5.61 4.12
CA ARG A 57 -5.04 4.29 3.75
C ARG A 57 -4.32 3.78 2.50
N ALA A 58 -4.26 2.47 2.35
CA ALA A 58 -3.69 1.82 1.17
C ALA A 58 -4.69 0.85 0.56
N GLU A 59 -4.59 0.61 -0.74
CA GLU A 59 -5.39 -0.35 -1.48
C GLU A 59 -6.90 -0.10 -1.25
N ALA A 60 -7.71 -1.15 -1.01
CA ALA A 60 -9.12 -0.97 -0.68
C ALA A 60 -9.31 -0.50 0.77
N ARG A 61 -8.82 0.70 1.07
CA ARG A 61 -9.07 1.42 2.32
C ARG A 61 -8.45 0.80 3.58
N ARG A 62 -7.39 -0.03 3.46
CA ARG A 62 -6.65 -0.54 4.61
C ARG A 62 -6.02 0.61 5.39
N LEU A 63 -6.31 0.70 6.69
CA LEU A 63 -5.82 1.77 7.55
C LEU A 63 -4.35 1.53 7.92
N MET A 64 -3.46 2.28 7.27
CA MET A 64 -2.02 2.18 7.51
C MET A 64 -1.55 3.14 8.59
N VAL A 65 -2.10 4.35 8.62
CA VAL A 65 -1.75 5.40 9.59
C VAL A 65 -3.02 6.05 10.08
N ASP A 66 -3.24 6.04 11.38
CA ASP A 66 -4.31 6.78 12.04
C ASP A 66 -4.06 8.29 11.99
N GLU A 67 -5.04 9.11 12.39
CA GLU A 67 -4.92 10.56 12.23
C GLU A 67 -3.67 11.14 12.90
N ILE A 68 -2.81 11.72 12.08
CA ILE A 68 -1.65 12.49 12.53
C ILE A 68 -1.92 13.96 12.35
N SER A 69 -1.77 14.72 13.45
CA SER A 69 -1.88 16.17 13.47
C SER A 69 -0.50 16.81 13.38
N THR A 70 -0.28 17.70 12.40
CA THR A 70 0.94 18.49 12.27
C THR A 70 0.67 19.98 12.32
N LYS A 71 1.50 20.76 13.01
CA LYS A 71 1.44 22.24 12.99
C LYS A 71 1.98 22.76 11.66
N LYS A 72 1.59 24.01 11.30
CA LYS A 72 2.15 24.72 10.14
C LYS A 72 3.68 24.68 10.16
N GLY A 73 4.29 24.30 9.05
CA GLY A 73 5.74 24.20 8.89
C GLY A 73 6.40 23.00 9.56
N LYS A 74 5.63 22.13 10.23
CA LYS A 74 6.14 20.90 10.83
C LYS A 74 5.75 19.70 9.98
N PHE A 75 6.62 18.69 10.00
CA PHE A 75 6.46 17.46 9.24
C PHE A 75 6.67 16.27 10.15
N GLN A 76 5.96 15.17 9.84
CA GLN A 76 6.15 13.87 10.48
C GLN A 76 6.34 12.82 9.40
N THR A 77 7.39 12.01 9.55
CA THR A 77 7.65 10.87 8.68
C THR A 77 7.07 9.62 9.32
N VAL A 78 6.36 8.84 8.52
CA VAL A 78 5.80 7.54 8.91
C VAL A 78 6.22 6.48 7.89
N GLN A 79 6.36 5.25 8.36
CA GLN A 79 6.71 4.09 7.53
C GLN A 79 5.78 2.93 7.85
N PHE A 80 5.40 2.19 6.80
CA PHE A 80 4.61 0.98 6.90
C PHE A 80 4.87 0.09 5.67
N ILE A 81 4.41 -1.15 5.71
CA ILE A 81 4.49 -2.07 4.58
C ILE A 81 3.11 -2.26 3.97
N VAL A 82 3.04 -2.21 2.65
CA VAL A 82 1.84 -2.58 1.88
C VAL A 82 2.14 -3.87 1.13
N ASN A 83 1.30 -4.89 1.31
CA ASN A 83 1.28 -6.05 0.45
C ASN A 83 0.37 -5.75 -0.75
N LYS A 84 0.97 -5.54 -1.91
CA LYS A 84 0.28 -5.44 -3.20
C LYS A 84 0.17 -6.85 -3.79
N ARG A 85 -1.02 -7.23 -4.20
CA ARG A 85 -1.31 -8.54 -4.77
C ARG A 85 -2.24 -8.44 -5.98
N SER A 86 -2.11 -9.38 -6.88
CA SER A 86 -3.05 -9.65 -7.96
C SER A 86 -3.88 -10.89 -7.62
N PRO A 87 -4.90 -11.21 -8.42
CA PRO A 87 -5.65 -12.46 -8.25
C PRO A 87 -4.83 -13.71 -8.47
N LYS A 88 -3.64 -13.60 -9.05
CA LYS A 88 -2.81 -14.75 -9.40
C LYS A 88 -2.18 -15.36 -8.14
N ILE A 89 -2.52 -16.63 -7.84
CA ILE A 89 -1.89 -17.41 -6.77
C ILE A 89 -0.70 -18.20 -7.34
N SER A 90 -0.88 -18.81 -8.51
CA SER A 90 0.14 -19.57 -9.24
C SER A 90 -0.20 -19.63 -10.72
N ASP A 91 0.63 -20.29 -11.54
CA ASP A 91 0.32 -20.45 -12.96
C ASP A 91 -0.94 -21.28 -13.23
N LYS A 92 -1.43 -22.01 -12.23
CA LYS A 92 -2.61 -22.88 -12.33
C LYS A 92 -3.80 -22.42 -11.48
N MET A 93 -3.61 -21.45 -10.60
CA MET A 93 -4.64 -21.02 -9.64
C MET A 93 -4.73 -19.50 -9.54
N ASN A 94 -5.98 -19.02 -9.50
CA ASN A 94 -6.30 -17.62 -9.27
C ASN A 94 -7.37 -17.50 -8.19
N VAL A 95 -7.37 -16.38 -7.49
CA VAL A 95 -8.49 -15.99 -6.63
C VAL A 95 -9.73 -15.78 -7.51
N ARG A 96 -10.88 -16.32 -7.10
CA ARG A 96 -12.16 -16.06 -7.77
C ARG A 96 -12.68 -14.69 -7.36
N ILE A 97 -12.43 -13.69 -8.18
CA ILE A 97 -12.94 -12.33 -7.96
C ILE A 97 -14.44 -12.29 -8.24
N LYS A 98 -15.21 -11.79 -7.28
CA LYS A 98 -16.65 -11.54 -7.46
C LYS A 98 -16.87 -10.34 -8.39
N PRO A 99 -18.00 -10.26 -9.11
CA PRO A 99 -18.28 -9.13 -10.01
C PRO A 99 -18.14 -7.76 -9.33
N ARG A 100 -18.55 -7.63 -8.07
CA ARG A 100 -18.46 -6.39 -7.28
C ARG A 100 -17.04 -5.99 -6.87
N GLU A 101 -16.08 -6.91 -6.95
CA GLU A 101 -14.68 -6.72 -6.55
C GLU A 101 -13.79 -6.40 -7.76
N LYS A 102 -14.36 -6.50 -8.98
CA LYS A 102 -13.63 -6.17 -10.20
C LYS A 102 -13.36 -4.66 -10.27
N GLY A 103 -12.12 -4.30 -10.51
CA GLY A 103 -11.70 -2.88 -10.62
C GLY A 103 -11.52 -2.19 -9.27
N THR A 104 -11.56 -2.92 -8.16
CA THR A 104 -11.15 -2.38 -6.86
C THR A 104 -9.62 -2.35 -6.76
N PRO A 105 -9.04 -1.43 -5.96
CA PRO A 105 -7.59 -1.33 -5.78
C PRO A 105 -6.94 -2.63 -5.26
N ASP A 106 -7.69 -3.51 -4.59
CA ASP A 106 -7.15 -4.79 -4.10
C ASP A 106 -6.66 -5.73 -5.19
N TRP A 107 -7.16 -5.58 -6.43
CA TRP A 107 -7.00 -6.56 -7.49
C TRP A 107 -6.50 -5.95 -8.80
N ASP A 108 -6.03 -4.72 -8.77
CA ASP A 108 -5.43 -4.07 -9.93
C ASP A 108 -3.90 -4.24 -9.95
N ASP A 109 -3.23 -3.57 -10.85
CA ASP A 109 -1.77 -3.60 -11.05
C ASP A 109 -1.03 -2.46 -10.32
N LYS A 110 -1.75 -1.68 -9.49
CA LYS A 110 -1.22 -0.50 -8.82
C LYS A 110 -1.12 -0.71 -7.32
N LEU A 111 -0.19 0.00 -6.70
CA LEU A 111 -0.20 0.28 -5.28
C LEU A 111 -0.81 1.66 -5.10
N THR A 112 -1.95 1.71 -4.41
CA THR A 112 -2.73 2.92 -4.20
C THR A 112 -2.64 3.39 -2.75
N LEU A 113 -2.42 4.69 -2.56
CA LEU A 113 -2.43 5.37 -1.28
C LEU A 113 -3.48 6.46 -1.30
N ASP A 114 -4.32 6.52 -0.27
CA ASP A 114 -5.33 7.56 -0.10
C ASP A 114 -5.06 8.38 1.16
N PHE A 115 -5.29 9.68 1.06
CA PHE A 115 -5.01 10.65 2.10
C PHE A 115 -6.32 11.32 2.55
N TYR A 116 -6.75 10.98 3.76
CA TYR A 116 -7.98 11.44 4.37
C TYR A 116 -7.73 12.35 5.57
N GLY A 117 -8.79 12.87 6.15
CA GLY A 117 -8.78 13.71 7.35
C GLY A 117 -9.40 15.07 7.10
N ALA A 118 -9.55 15.87 8.16
CA ALA A 118 -10.18 17.18 8.08
C ALA A 118 -9.35 18.19 7.25
N ALA A 119 -8.03 18.03 7.22
CA ALA A 119 -7.12 18.87 6.45
C ALA A 119 -5.88 18.07 6.02
N PRO A 120 -6.03 17.08 5.14
CA PRO A 120 -4.91 16.23 4.76
C PRO A 120 -3.81 17.02 4.05
N ALA A 121 -2.56 16.68 4.35
CA ALA A 121 -1.41 17.25 3.66
C ALA A 121 -0.25 16.27 3.64
N VAL A 122 0.23 16.00 2.44
CA VAL A 122 1.35 15.10 2.16
C VAL A 122 2.42 15.87 1.41
N LYS A 123 3.64 15.83 1.93
CA LYS A 123 4.79 16.44 1.28
C LYS A 123 5.44 15.49 0.28
N GLN A 124 5.63 14.24 0.67
CA GLN A 124 6.42 13.29 -0.10
C GLN A 124 5.97 11.86 0.16
N VAL A 125 6.04 11.05 -0.88
CA VAL A 125 5.87 9.60 -0.82
C VAL A 125 7.10 8.95 -1.43
N LYS A 126 7.63 7.92 -0.76
CA LYS A 126 8.65 7.02 -1.29
C LYS A 126 8.15 5.58 -1.14
N ILE A 127 8.25 4.79 -2.21
CA ILE A 127 7.81 3.39 -2.26
C ILE A 127 8.99 2.55 -2.72
N GLU A 128 9.37 1.55 -1.95
CA GLU A 128 10.53 0.69 -2.20
C GLU A 128 10.11 -0.77 -2.08
N ARG A 129 10.54 -1.61 -3.03
CA ARG A 129 10.34 -3.06 -2.89
C ARG A 129 10.97 -3.56 -1.60
N ASP A 130 10.20 -4.31 -0.80
CA ASP A 130 10.69 -4.96 0.42
C ASP A 130 10.62 -6.48 0.27
N THR A 131 11.72 -7.16 0.60
CA THR A 131 11.81 -8.62 0.55
C THR A 131 12.05 -9.24 1.93
N THR A 132 12.04 -8.42 2.98
CA THR A 132 12.38 -8.83 4.34
C THR A 132 11.18 -8.88 5.28
N ALA A 133 10.14 -8.09 4.98
CA ALA A 133 8.95 -8.03 5.81
C ALA A 133 8.20 -9.36 5.86
N THR A 134 7.73 -9.72 7.05
CA THR A 134 6.84 -10.86 7.23
C THR A 134 5.46 -10.53 6.70
N THR A 135 4.87 -11.40 5.86
CA THR A 135 3.51 -11.23 5.37
C THR A 135 2.53 -12.08 6.18
N ILE A 136 1.47 -11.45 6.68
CA ILE A 136 0.37 -12.11 7.38
C ILE A 136 -0.89 -12.01 6.53
N PHE A 137 -1.39 -13.15 6.04
CA PHE A 137 -2.64 -13.22 5.31
C PHE A 137 -3.80 -13.48 6.27
N LEU A 138 -4.78 -12.56 6.28
CA LEU A 138 -6.00 -12.70 7.04
C LEU A 138 -7.08 -13.35 6.16
N CYS A 139 -7.53 -14.53 6.57
CA CYS A 139 -8.59 -15.27 5.85
C CYS A 139 -9.88 -15.27 6.67
N GLY A 140 -10.98 -14.85 6.05
CA GLY A 140 -12.26 -14.83 6.74
C GLY A 140 -13.42 -14.33 5.88
N ASN A 141 -14.52 -14.03 6.53
CA ASN A 141 -15.72 -13.49 5.91
C ASN A 141 -15.70 -11.94 5.84
N SER A 142 -16.84 -11.31 5.64
CA SER A 142 -17.00 -9.86 5.52
C SER A 142 -16.52 -9.04 6.74
N THR A 143 -16.34 -9.66 7.89
CA THR A 143 -15.78 -8.98 9.09
C THR A 143 -14.27 -8.88 9.06
N VAL A 144 -13.61 -9.63 8.17
CA VAL A 144 -12.15 -9.69 8.02
C VAL A 144 -11.67 -9.03 6.75
N VAL A 145 -12.33 -9.34 5.60
CA VAL A 145 -11.88 -8.89 4.28
C VAL A 145 -12.15 -7.41 4.05
N ASP A 146 -11.35 -6.81 3.19
CA ASP A 146 -11.48 -5.40 2.82
C ASP A 146 -12.88 -5.07 2.28
N GLN A 147 -13.42 -3.94 2.71
CA GLN A 147 -14.71 -3.39 2.29
C GLN A 147 -14.45 -2.19 1.38
N ALA A 148 -14.94 -2.24 0.14
CA ALA A 148 -14.67 -1.22 -0.87
C ALA A 148 -15.34 0.14 -0.57
N HIS A 149 -16.48 0.15 0.12
CA HIS A 149 -17.30 1.34 0.28
C HIS A 149 -17.72 1.60 1.73
N GLU A 150 -17.74 2.87 2.11
CA GLU A 150 -18.35 3.30 3.37
C GLU A 150 -19.88 3.14 3.34
N PRO A 151 -20.51 2.89 4.47
CA PRO A 151 -19.97 2.90 5.84
C PRO A 151 -19.36 1.57 6.29
N TYR A 152 -19.26 0.59 5.42
CA TYR A 152 -18.76 -0.73 5.77
C TYR A 152 -17.25 -0.69 6.04
N ALA A 153 -16.83 -1.42 7.07
CA ALA A 153 -15.44 -1.64 7.42
C ALA A 153 -15.28 -3.01 8.07
N SER A 154 -14.10 -3.57 7.99
CA SER A 154 -13.74 -4.82 8.68
C SER A 154 -12.61 -4.58 9.69
N TRP A 155 -12.48 -5.46 10.68
CA TRP A 155 -11.34 -5.36 11.59
C TRP A 155 -10.02 -5.69 10.88
N GLY A 156 -10.03 -6.61 9.91
CA GLY A 156 -8.85 -6.93 9.11
C GLY A 156 -8.35 -5.73 8.28
N GLN A 157 -9.26 -4.86 7.84
CA GLN A 157 -8.96 -3.62 7.13
C GLN A 157 -8.35 -2.55 8.07
N MET A 158 -8.66 -2.60 9.37
CA MET A 158 -8.23 -1.61 10.35
C MET A 158 -6.96 -2.01 11.10
N ILE A 159 -6.62 -3.29 11.16
CA ILE A 159 -5.51 -3.82 11.95
C ILE A 159 -4.11 -3.41 11.44
N PRO A 160 -3.85 -3.14 10.14
CA PRO A 160 -2.51 -2.82 9.65
C PRO A 160 -1.82 -1.68 10.42
N ARG A 161 -2.58 -0.70 10.91
CA ARG A 161 -2.06 0.45 11.68
C ARG A 161 -1.30 0.09 12.95
N TRP A 162 -1.46 -1.13 13.46
CA TRP A 162 -0.83 -1.60 14.69
C TRP A 162 0.53 -2.28 14.45
N PHE A 163 0.91 -2.48 13.18
CA PHE A 163 2.15 -3.14 12.81
C PHE A 163 3.18 -2.14 12.30
N GLY A 164 4.44 -2.40 12.62
CA GLY A 164 5.58 -1.62 12.14
C GLY A 164 6.00 -1.98 10.71
N PRO A 165 7.06 -1.35 10.20
CA PRO A 165 7.52 -1.53 8.83
C PRO A 165 8.24 -2.87 8.58
N GLU A 166 8.11 -3.82 9.47
CA GLU A 166 8.61 -5.21 9.34
C GLU A 166 7.48 -6.23 9.07
N VAL A 167 6.21 -5.79 9.09
CA VAL A 167 5.06 -6.67 8.89
C VAL A 167 4.11 -6.09 7.84
N ALA A 168 3.75 -6.91 6.87
CA ALA A 168 2.70 -6.66 5.88
C ALA A 168 1.43 -7.45 6.25
N ILE A 169 0.27 -6.82 6.26
CA ILE A 169 -1.03 -7.46 6.47
C ILE A 169 -1.77 -7.51 5.13
#